data_c1d8847806345eba774d651863024f96
#
_entry.id   c1d8847806345eba774d651863024f96
#
_cell.length_a   1.000
_cell.length_b   1.000
_cell.length_c   1.000
_cell.angle_alpha   90.00
_cell.angle_beta   90.00
_cell.angle_gamma   90.00
#
_symmetry.space_group_name_H-M   'P 1'
#
loop_
_entity.id
_entity.type
_entity.pdbx_description
1 polymer ?
#
loop_
_entity_poly.entity_id
_entity_poly.type
_entity_poly.pdbx_seq_one_letter_code
_entity_poly.pdbx_strand_id
1 'polypeptide(L)'
;MSKGKVAIIGAGIQGVCNALFLQKKGIDVTLFDKDEPGCAASYGNAGHFSPYASLQLNRSDVLSDVPAMLLSSRGPLALKWNYFVKMIPWFSKYIMSCSEKKMMHTAKYMHQILDISLDAYDELFADINLDGLVEKKGIMYVWEKKGIKSRKIEIDIREKLGVKQKILNPKEVHDLEPNLKPFYDG
;
A
#
# COMPACT_ATOMS: atom_id res chain seq x y z
N MET A 1 14.22 -16.80 31.86
CA MET A 1 12.80 -17.12 32.10
C MET A 1 11.99 -16.50 31.00
N SER A 2 11.08 -17.26 30.36
CA SER A 2 10.15 -16.71 29.35
C SER A 2 9.24 -15.65 30.00
N LYS A 3 9.08 -14.48 29.33
CA LYS A 3 8.24 -13.37 29.81
C LYS A 3 6.73 -13.62 29.62
N GLY A 4 6.34 -14.76 29.09
CA GLY A 4 4.95 -15.14 28.82
C GLY A 4 4.84 -16.05 27.61
N LYS A 5 3.61 -16.53 27.34
CA LYS A 5 3.30 -17.35 26.17
C LYS A 5 2.23 -16.65 25.34
N VAL A 6 2.42 -16.59 24.02
CA VAL A 6 1.49 -15.98 23.08
C VAL A 6 1.17 -16.95 21.95
N ALA A 7 -0.10 -17.13 21.65
CA ALA A 7 -0.58 -17.84 20.48
C ALA A 7 -0.97 -16.83 19.40
N ILE A 8 -0.46 -17.00 18.18
CA ILE A 8 -0.80 -16.18 17.01
C ILE A 8 -1.56 -17.05 16.02
N ILE A 9 -2.75 -16.64 15.63
CA ILE A 9 -3.55 -17.30 14.60
C ILE A 9 -3.29 -16.62 13.26
N GLY A 10 -2.73 -17.38 12.32
CA GLY A 10 -2.32 -16.94 11.00
C GLY A 10 -0.80 -16.82 10.87
N ALA A 11 -0.20 -17.63 10.00
CA ALA A 11 1.23 -17.62 9.69
C ALA A 11 1.55 -16.93 8.34
N GLY A 12 0.74 -15.96 7.95
CA GLY A 12 1.08 -15.02 6.87
C GLY A 12 2.15 -14.02 7.34
N ILE A 13 2.57 -13.10 6.45
CA ILE A 13 3.65 -12.13 6.74
C ILE A 13 3.45 -11.38 8.06
N GLN A 14 2.22 -10.96 8.37
CA GLN A 14 1.92 -10.25 9.62
C GLN A 14 2.11 -11.12 10.85
N GLY A 15 1.62 -12.37 10.81
CA GLY A 15 1.76 -13.31 11.94
C GLY A 15 3.22 -13.65 12.19
N VAL A 16 3.98 -13.93 11.14
CA VAL A 16 5.41 -14.26 11.22
C VAL A 16 6.21 -13.08 11.77
N CYS A 17 6.02 -11.86 11.24
CA CYS A 17 6.73 -10.67 11.74
C CYS A 17 6.42 -10.40 13.22
N ASN A 18 5.15 -10.48 13.63
CA ASN A 18 4.78 -10.32 15.04
C ASN A 18 5.41 -11.39 15.93
N ALA A 19 5.45 -12.66 15.47
CA ALA A 19 6.09 -13.75 16.20
C ALA A 19 7.58 -13.47 16.43
N LEU A 20 8.30 -13.08 15.38
CA LEU A 20 9.74 -12.78 15.45
C LEU A 20 10.03 -11.64 16.42
N PHE A 21 9.27 -10.54 16.37
CA PHE A 21 9.42 -9.44 17.32
C PHE A 21 9.14 -9.83 18.76
N LEU A 22 8.11 -10.67 19.00
CA LEU A 22 7.82 -11.16 20.33
C LEU A 22 8.91 -12.11 20.84
N GLN A 23 9.45 -12.97 19.97
CA GLN A 23 10.59 -13.85 20.31
C GLN A 23 11.83 -13.05 20.66
N LYS A 24 12.17 -12.00 19.89
CA LYS A 24 13.30 -11.09 20.22
C LYS A 24 13.13 -10.44 21.59
N LYS A 25 11.89 -10.26 22.06
CA LYS A 25 11.58 -9.76 23.43
C LYS A 25 11.57 -10.85 24.51
N GLY A 26 11.90 -12.10 24.17
CA GLY A 26 11.95 -13.22 25.09
C GLY A 26 10.58 -13.80 25.44
N ILE A 27 9.58 -13.59 24.59
CA ILE A 27 8.23 -14.18 24.72
C ILE A 27 8.22 -15.51 23.95
N ASP A 28 7.65 -16.53 24.56
CA ASP A 28 7.43 -17.84 23.93
C ASP A 28 6.20 -17.74 23.00
N VAL A 29 6.40 -18.01 21.69
CA VAL A 29 5.35 -17.80 20.68
C VAL A 29 5.04 -19.09 19.94
N THR A 30 3.75 -19.40 19.81
CA THR A 30 3.26 -20.49 18.96
C THR A 30 2.39 -19.90 17.84
N LEU A 31 2.75 -20.21 16.58
CA LEU A 31 1.96 -19.89 15.41
C LEU A 31 1.01 -21.03 15.06
N PHE A 32 -0.24 -20.69 14.77
CA PHE A 32 -1.26 -21.62 14.27
C PHE A 32 -1.73 -21.17 12.89
N ASP A 33 -1.63 -22.03 11.90
CA ASP A 33 -2.22 -21.84 10.58
C ASP A 33 -2.77 -23.16 10.07
N LYS A 34 -3.69 -23.10 9.12
CA LYS A 34 -4.23 -24.29 8.44
C LYS A 34 -3.28 -24.80 7.33
N ASP A 35 -2.40 -23.94 6.84
CA ASP A 35 -1.45 -24.21 5.76
C ASP A 35 -0.01 -23.92 6.22
N GLU A 36 0.96 -24.26 5.37
CA GLU A 36 2.36 -23.89 5.58
C GLU A 36 2.55 -22.36 5.70
N PRO A 37 3.50 -21.89 6.53
CA PRO A 37 3.74 -20.47 6.72
C PRO A 37 3.99 -19.74 5.40
N GLY A 38 3.29 -18.63 5.21
CA GLY A 38 3.41 -17.79 4.02
C GLY A 38 2.64 -18.27 2.78
N CYS A 39 2.08 -19.48 2.78
CA CYS A 39 1.47 -20.10 1.59
C CYS A 39 0.04 -19.64 1.27
N ALA A 40 -0.53 -18.66 2.01
CA ALA A 40 -1.83 -18.07 1.72
C ALA A 40 -1.70 -16.74 0.96
N ALA A 41 -2.37 -15.68 1.41
CA ALA A 41 -2.37 -14.37 0.73
C ALA A 41 -0.99 -13.68 0.66
N SER A 42 -0.03 -14.07 1.48
CA SER A 42 1.34 -13.57 1.42
C SER A 42 2.15 -14.19 0.27
N TYR A 43 1.75 -15.34 -0.25
CA TYR A 43 2.41 -16.00 -1.36
C TYR A 43 2.07 -15.32 -2.69
N GLY A 44 3.08 -15.08 -3.52
CA GLY A 44 2.89 -14.51 -4.86
C GLY A 44 2.42 -13.06 -4.88
N ASN A 45 2.57 -12.31 -3.78
CA ASN A 45 2.35 -10.87 -3.80
C ASN A 45 3.43 -10.15 -4.63
N ALA A 46 3.25 -8.84 -4.87
CA ALA A 46 4.18 -8.06 -5.70
C ALA A 46 5.57 -7.83 -5.07
N GLY A 47 5.81 -8.24 -3.83
CA GLY A 47 7.09 -8.07 -3.14
C GLY A 47 7.46 -6.62 -2.84
N HIS A 48 6.50 -5.70 -2.85
CA HIS A 48 6.76 -4.28 -2.63
C HIS A 48 6.65 -3.88 -1.16
N PHE A 49 7.67 -3.23 -0.64
CA PHE A 49 7.60 -2.46 0.59
C PHE A 49 7.24 -1.01 0.24
N SER A 50 6.04 -0.57 0.61
CA SER A 50 5.50 0.73 0.21
C SER A 50 5.20 1.62 1.43
N PRO A 51 6.23 2.12 2.15
CA PRO A 51 6.03 2.97 3.34
C PRO A 51 5.30 4.28 3.00
N TYR A 52 5.29 4.67 1.74
CA TYR A 52 4.66 5.91 1.25
C TYR A 52 3.22 5.73 0.75
N ALA A 53 2.64 4.53 0.89
CA ALA A 53 1.28 4.24 0.49
C ALA A 53 0.24 4.73 1.52
N SER A 54 0.43 5.93 2.05
CA SER A 54 -0.45 6.56 3.05
C SER A 54 -1.72 7.17 2.46
N LEU A 55 -1.82 7.25 1.13
CA LEU A 55 -2.96 7.83 0.44
C LEU A 55 -4.05 6.77 0.17
N GLN A 56 -5.28 7.11 0.57
CA GLN A 56 -6.43 6.25 0.34
C GLN A 56 -7.11 6.53 -1.00
N LEU A 57 -7.98 5.60 -1.42
CA LEU A 57 -8.81 5.74 -2.62
C LEU A 57 -10.02 6.68 -2.45
N ASN A 58 -10.39 7.04 -1.21
CA ASN A 58 -11.52 7.92 -0.91
C ASN A 58 -11.16 9.39 -1.11
N ARG A 59 -10.90 9.77 -2.35
CA ARG A 59 -10.53 11.13 -2.78
C ARG A 59 -11.63 11.73 -3.63
N SER A 60 -11.79 13.06 -3.56
CA SER A 60 -12.81 13.79 -4.31
C SER A 60 -12.59 13.73 -5.83
N ASP A 61 -11.34 13.66 -6.28
CA ASP A 61 -11.00 13.54 -7.70
C ASP A 61 -11.43 12.18 -8.27
N VAL A 62 -11.37 11.10 -7.49
CA VAL A 62 -11.82 9.77 -7.92
C VAL A 62 -13.34 9.73 -8.10
N LEU A 63 -14.10 10.50 -7.32
CA LEU A 63 -15.56 10.54 -7.45
C LEU A 63 -16.02 11.06 -8.82
N SER A 64 -15.30 11.98 -9.43
CA SER A 64 -15.60 12.49 -10.77
C SER A 64 -15.46 11.44 -11.87
N ASP A 65 -14.61 10.44 -11.65
CA ASP A 65 -14.32 9.39 -12.61
C ASP A 65 -15.25 8.17 -12.49
N VAL A 66 -15.99 8.06 -11.38
CA VAL A 66 -16.90 6.93 -11.12
C VAL A 66 -17.90 6.68 -12.26
N PRO A 67 -18.58 7.69 -12.86
CA PRO A 67 -19.50 7.43 -13.96
C PRO A 67 -18.79 6.79 -15.18
N ALA A 68 -17.61 7.28 -15.53
CA ALA A 68 -16.82 6.73 -16.64
C ALA A 68 -16.34 5.30 -16.35
N MET A 69 -15.94 5.03 -15.11
CA MET A 69 -15.54 3.68 -14.67
C MET A 69 -16.69 2.68 -14.75
N LEU A 70 -17.90 3.08 -14.40
CA LEU A 70 -19.09 2.23 -14.44
C LEU A 70 -19.58 1.95 -15.86
N LEU A 71 -19.40 2.89 -16.79
CA LEU A 71 -19.79 2.75 -18.19
C LEU A 71 -18.79 1.93 -19.01
N SER A 72 -17.58 1.76 -18.52
CA SER A 72 -16.52 1.00 -19.20
C SER A 72 -16.63 -0.48 -18.87
N SER A 73 -16.74 -1.34 -19.89
CA SER A 73 -16.69 -2.80 -19.72
C SER A 73 -15.34 -3.32 -19.20
N ARG A 74 -14.29 -2.52 -19.30
CA ARG A 74 -12.93 -2.79 -18.79
C ARG A 74 -12.58 -1.91 -17.60
N GLY A 75 -13.56 -1.19 -17.06
CA GLY A 75 -13.35 -0.28 -15.92
C GLY A 75 -12.98 -1.02 -14.63
N PRO A 76 -12.26 -0.36 -13.72
CA PRO A 76 -11.86 -0.96 -12.45
C PRO A 76 -13.02 -1.11 -11.47
N LEU A 77 -14.19 -0.54 -11.77
CA LEU A 77 -15.37 -0.56 -10.91
C LEU A 77 -16.51 -1.36 -11.57
N ALA A 78 -16.88 -2.46 -10.92
CA ALA A 78 -18.03 -3.27 -11.33
C ALA A 78 -19.09 -3.29 -10.22
N LEU A 79 -20.33 -2.96 -10.57
CA LEU A 79 -21.47 -3.01 -9.65
C LEU A 79 -22.38 -4.18 -9.97
N LYS A 80 -22.72 -4.96 -8.93
CA LYS A 80 -23.84 -5.90 -8.99
C LYS A 80 -25.12 -5.14 -8.66
N TRP A 81 -25.92 -4.81 -9.68
CA TRP A 81 -27.10 -3.97 -9.55
C TRP A 81 -28.15 -4.49 -8.55
N ASN A 82 -28.29 -5.80 -8.43
CA ASN A 82 -29.17 -6.42 -7.44
C ASN A 82 -28.71 -6.22 -5.98
N TYR A 83 -27.42 -5.86 -5.78
CA TYR A 83 -26.87 -5.59 -4.46
C TYR A 83 -26.73 -4.09 -4.17
N PHE A 84 -26.86 -3.24 -5.18
CA PHE A 84 -26.60 -1.80 -5.11
C PHE A 84 -27.40 -1.11 -3.98
N VAL A 85 -28.71 -1.42 -3.87
CA VAL A 85 -29.58 -0.83 -2.85
C VAL A 85 -29.06 -1.11 -1.43
N LYS A 86 -28.54 -2.32 -1.19
CA LYS A 86 -27.96 -2.70 0.10
C LYS A 86 -26.66 -1.96 0.41
N MET A 87 -25.97 -1.47 -0.61
CA MET A 87 -24.71 -0.73 -0.48
C MET A 87 -24.87 0.78 -0.31
N ILE A 88 -26.06 1.33 -0.50
CA ILE A 88 -26.31 2.78 -0.39
C ILE A 88 -25.79 3.36 0.95
N PRO A 89 -26.02 2.75 2.12
CA PRO A 89 -25.50 3.29 3.38
C PRO A 89 -23.97 3.31 3.44
N TRP A 90 -23.31 2.36 2.78
CA TRP A 90 -21.85 2.33 2.68
C TRP A 90 -21.37 3.40 1.71
N PHE A 91 -21.97 3.52 0.53
CA PHE A 91 -21.61 4.56 -0.45
C PHE A 91 -21.77 5.97 0.09
N SER A 92 -22.84 6.24 0.84
CA SER A 92 -23.03 7.56 1.45
C SER A 92 -21.90 7.90 2.42
N LYS A 93 -21.49 6.95 3.29
CA LYS A 93 -20.35 7.12 4.19
C LYS A 93 -19.03 7.29 3.43
N TYR A 94 -18.83 6.52 2.35
CA TYR A 94 -17.66 6.63 1.49
C TYR A 94 -17.54 8.04 0.89
N ILE A 95 -18.61 8.53 0.25
CA ILE A 95 -18.66 9.89 -0.32
C ILE A 95 -18.39 10.96 0.76
N MET A 96 -19.01 10.85 1.93
CA MET A 96 -18.76 11.75 3.05
C MET A 96 -17.31 11.68 3.58
N SER A 97 -16.60 10.60 3.33
CA SER A 97 -15.20 10.45 3.71
C SER A 97 -14.22 11.05 2.69
N CYS A 98 -14.66 11.36 1.47
CA CYS A 98 -13.82 11.90 0.39
C CYS A 98 -13.46 13.39 0.54
N SER A 99 -13.72 14.02 1.68
CA SER A 99 -13.31 15.40 1.92
C SER A 99 -11.79 15.51 2.12
N GLU A 100 -11.19 16.58 1.61
CA GLU A 100 -9.75 16.82 1.73
C GLU A 100 -9.27 16.78 3.20
N LYS A 101 -10.04 17.37 4.12
CA LYS A 101 -9.76 17.35 5.57
C LYS A 101 -9.65 15.92 6.12
N LYS A 102 -10.61 15.04 5.76
CA LYS A 102 -10.61 13.65 6.23
C LYS A 102 -9.49 12.85 5.57
N MET A 103 -9.24 13.07 4.29
CA MET A 103 -8.15 12.45 3.56
C MET A 103 -6.80 12.79 4.19
N MET A 104 -6.51 14.06 4.45
CA MET A 104 -5.28 14.50 5.11
C MET A 104 -5.15 13.95 6.53
N HIS A 105 -6.25 13.92 7.29
CA HIS A 105 -6.26 13.32 8.62
C HIS A 105 -5.83 11.85 8.56
N THR A 106 -6.46 11.05 7.72
CA THR A 106 -6.14 9.63 7.61
C THR A 106 -4.73 9.40 7.04
N ALA A 107 -4.33 10.17 6.01
CA ALA A 107 -3.00 10.08 5.43
C ALA A 107 -1.89 10.35 6.47
N LYS A 108 -2.09 11.33 7.34
CA LYS A 108 -1.15 11.64 8.43
C LYS A 108 -0.95 10.45 9.38
N TYR A 109 -2.03 9.83 9.86
CA TYR A 109 -1.93 8.71 10.80
C TYR A 109 -1.43 7.43 10.13
N MET A 110 -1.85 7.18 8.88
CA MET A 110 -1.30 6.07 8.09
C MET A 110 0.20 6.25 7.86
N HIS A 111 0.64 7.47 7.54
CA HIS A 111 2.07 7.75 7.37
C HIS A 111 2.87 7.45 8.64
N GLN A 112 2.39 7.87 9.81
CA GLN A 112 3.07 7.59 11.09
C GLN A 112 3.27 6.09 11.36
N ILE A 113 2.33 5.25 10.94
CA ILE A 113 2.45 3.78 11.08
C ILE A 113 3.39 3.20 10.01
N LEU A 114 3.31 3.71 8.78
CA LEU A 114 4.08 3.18 7.66
C LEU A 114 5.54 3.63 7.66
N ASP A 115 5.82 4.82 8.19
CA ASP A 115 7.16 5.43 8.20
C ASP A 115 8.18 4.57 8.96
N ILE A 116 7.75 3.93 10.05
CA ILE A 116 8.59 3.03 10.84
C ILE A 116 8.73 1.62 10.25
N SER A 117 8.01 1.31 9.18
CA SER A 117 7.91 -0.07 8.68
C SER A 117 9.21 -0.61 8.09
N LEU A 118 9.97 0.24 7.39
CA LEU A 118 11.25 -0.19 6.80
C LEU A 118 12.31 -0.45 7.88
N ASP A 119 12.39 0.41 8.90
CA ASP A 119 13.32 0.21 10.02
C ASP A 119 12.97 -1.06 10.79
N ALA A 120 11.68 -1.35 10.96
CA ALA A 120 11.22 -2.59 11.56
C ALA A 120 11.61 -3.82 10.73
N TYR A 121 11.51 -3.75 9.41
CA TYR A 121 11.98 -4.83 8.55
C TYR A 121 13.51 -4.97 8.60
N ASP A 122 14.25 -3.89 8.61
CA ASP A 122 15.71 -3.92 8.73
C ASP A 122 16.15 -4.62 10.04
N GLU A 123 15.44 -4.35 11.16
CA GLU A 123 15.67 -5.05 12.42
C GLU A 123 15.40 -6.56 12.33
N LEU A 124 14.36 -6.99 11.60
CA LEU A 124 14.08 -8.42 11.40
C LEU A 124 15.10 -9.07 10.47
N PHE A 125 15.54 -8.35 9.44
CA PHE A 125 16.43 -8.85 8.41
C PHE A 125 17.90 -8.89 8.83
N ALA A 126 18.27 -8.19 9.91
CA ALA A 126 19.64 -8.16 10.41
C ALA A 126 20.22 -9.56 10.69
N ASP A 127 19.38 -10.53 11.04
CA ASP A 127 19.77 -11.90 11.38
C ASP A 127 19.58 -12.89 10.20
N ILE A 128 19.19 -12.41 9.01
CA ILE A 128 18.83 -13.24 7.85
C ILE A 128 19.65 -12.82 6.63
N ASN A 129 20.23 -13.78 5.92
CA ASN A 129 20.83 -13.48 4.62
C ASN A 129 19.72 -13.30 3.56
N LEU A 130 19.62 -12.08 3.03
CA LEU A 130 18.64 -11.68 2.00
C LEU A 130 19.32 -11.24 0.69
N ASP A 131 20.56 -11.65 0.46
CA ASP A 131 21.30 -11.28 -0.74
C ASP A 131 20.53 -11.65 -2.01
N GLY A 132 20.24 -10.64 -2.85
CA GLY A 132 19.50 -10.80 -4.08
C GLY A 132 17.98 -10.93 -3.92
N LEU A 133 17.44 -10.96 -2.69
CA LEU A 133 15.99 -11.05 -2.43
C LEU A 133 15.34 -9.70 -2.14
N VAL A 134 16.08 -8.76 -1.58
CA VAL A 134 15.58 -7.43 -1.21
C VAL A 134 16.49 -6.35 -1.77
N GLU A 135 15.92 -5.42 -2.51
CA GLU A 135 16.63 -4.27 -3.07
C GLU A 135 15.98 -2.95 -2.65
N LYS A 136 16.76 -2.00 -2.16
CA LYS A 136 16.29 -0.67 -1.73
C LYS A 136 16.47 0.37 -2.84
N LYS A 137 15.80 0.19 -3.97
CA LYS A 137 15.89 1.08 -5.15
C LYS A 137 14.79 2.14 -5.23
N GLY A 138 13.82 2.09 -4.33
CA GLY A 138 12.63 2.94 -4.39
C GLY A 138 11.54 2.39 -5.31
N ILE A 139 10.50 3.17 -5.53
CA ILE A 139 9.36 2.83 -6.40
C ILE A 139 9.15 3.97 -7.39
N MET A 140 9.06 3.63 -8.67
CA MET A 140 8.70 4.57 -9.73
C MET A 140 7.22 4.44 -10.05
N TYR A 141 6.48 5.54 -10.02
CA TYR A 141 5.11 5.64 -10.48
C TYR A 141 5.07 6.34 -11.82
N VAL A 142 4.45 5.73 -12.82
CA VAL A 142 4.28 6.33 -14.15
C VAL A 142 2.82 6.69 -14.39
N TRP A 143 2.55 7.76 -15.14
CA TRP A 143 1.20 8.23 -15.43
C TRP A 143 1.07 8.87 -16.81
N GLU A 144 -0.13 8.85 -17.36
CA GLU A 144 -0.51 9.58 -18.56
C GLU A 144 -1.02 11.00 -18.23
N LYS A 145 -1.04 11.89 -19.23
CA LYS A 145 -1.53 13.29 -19.11
C LYS A 145 -2.87 13.42 -18.40
N LYS A 146 -3.79 12.53 -18.66
CA LYS A 146 -5.12 12.52 -18.01
C LYS A 146 -5.05 12.41 -16.49
N GLY A 147 -3.98 11.85 -15.96
CA GLY A 147 -3.76 11.66 -14.53
C GLY A 147 -3.08 12.83 -13.80
N ILE A 148 -2.66 13.88 -14.49
CA ILE A 148 -1.84 14.97 -13.91
C ILE A 148 -2.50 15.62 -12.67
N LYS A 149 -3.80 15.96 -12.75
CA LYS A 149 -4.49 16.63 -11.62
C LYS A 149 -4.52 15.73 -10.37
N SER A 150 -4.84 14.46 -10.55
CA SER A 150 -4.88 13.45 -9.50
C SER A 150 -3.47 13.26 -8.91
N ARG A 151 -2.44 13.17 -9.75
CA ARG A 151 -1.06 13.01 -9.33
C ARG A 151 -0.52 14.22 -8.58
N LYS A 152 -0.89 15.43 -8.99
CA LYS A 152 -0.51 16.64 -8.26
C LYS A 152 -0.99 16.60 -6.81
N ILE A 153 -2.23 16.20 -6.56
CA ILE A 153 -2.76 16.03 -5.21
C ILE A 153 -1.92 15.02 -4.41
N GLU A 154 -1.57 13.89 -5.02
CA GLU A 154 -0.73 12.87 -4.37
C GLU A 154 0.67 13.40 -4.05
N ILE A 155 1.30 14.08 -4.99
CA ILE A 155 2.63 14.69 -4.83
C ILE A 155 2.61 15.71 -3.70
N ASP A 156 1.65 16.64 -3.71
CA ASP A 156 1.50 17.69 -2.70
C ASP A 156 1.28 17.10 -1.29
N ILE A 157 0.51 16.01 -1.18
CA ILE A 157 0.28 15.35 0.10
C ILE A 157 1.53 14.63 0.61
N ARG A 158 2.23 13.90 -0.26
CA ARG A 158 3.49 13.24 0.13
C ARG A 158 4.54 14.26 0.56
N GLU A 159 4.63 15.39 -0.12
CA GLU A 159 5.51 16.49 0.26
C GLU A 159 5.16 17.06 1.63
N LYS A 160 3.87 17.33 1.91
CA LYS A 160 3.38 17.77 3.22
C LYS A 160 3.66 16.75 4.34
N LEU A 161 3.77 15.47 4.01
CA LEU A 161 4.11 14.40 4.94
C LEU A 161 5.63 14.16 5.07
N GLY A 162 6.46 14.95 4.36
CA GLY A 162 7.92 14.82 4.40
C GLY A 162 8.49 13.67 3.57
N VAL A 163 7.68 13.04 2.71
CA VAL A 163 8.13 11.96 1.84
C VAL A 163 9.05 12.50 0.75
N LYS A 164 10.28 11.98 0.69
CA LYS A 164 11.24 12.32 -0.37
C LYS A 164 10.77 11.73 -1.68
N GLN A 165 10.59 12.59 -2.70
CA GLN A 165 10.19 12.18 -4.03
C GLN A 165 10.92 13.01 -5.09
N LYS A 166 11.11 12.44 -6.27
CA LYS A 166 11.67 13.11 -7.45
C LYS A 166 10.67 12.96 -8.58
N ILE A 167 10.31 14.07 -9.21
CA ILE A 167 9.51 14.06 -10.43
C ILE A 167 10.46 13.88 -11.60
N LEU A 168 10.21 12.87 -12.41
CA LEU A 168 11.02 12.53 -13.57
C LEU A 168 10.31 13.00 -14.85
N ASN A 169 11.08 13.50 -15.80
CA ASN A 169 10.58 13.72 -17.15
C ASN A 169 10.60 12.41 -17.98
N PRO A 170 9.93 12.35 -19.14
CA PRO A 170 9.86 11.11 -19.92
C PRO A 170 11.23 10.52 -20.32
N LYS A 171 12.23 11.36 -20.55
CA LYS A 171 13.58 10.89 -20.86
C LYS A 171 14.23 10.22 -19.65
N GLU A 172 14.15 10.83 -18.46
CA GLU A 172 14.67 10.25 -17.23
C GLU A 172 13.97 8.91 -16.88
N VAL A 173 12.67 8.80 -17.17
CA VAL A 173 11.92 7.54 -17.00
C VAL A 173 12.46 6.47 -17.95
N HIS A 174 12.68 6.81 -19.23
CA HIS A 174 13.24 5.89 -20.23
C HIS A 174 14.68 5.47 -19.89
N ASP A 175 15.48 6.39 -19.37
CA ASP A 175 16.87 6.11 -18.97
C ASP A 175 16.92 5.12 -17.79
N LEU A 176 15.93 5.16 -16.88
CA LEU A 176 15.79 4.21 -15.76
C LEU A 176 15.21 2.87 -16.18
N GLU A 177 14.19 2.89 -17.05
CA GLU A 177 13.47 1.69 -17.51
C GLU A 177 13.35 1.69 -19.05
N PRO A 178 14.41 1.33 -19.77
CA PRO A 178 14.44 1.36 -21.25
C PRO A 178 13.42 0.44 -21.91
N ASN A 179 13.00 -0.61 -21.21
CA ASN A 179 12.02 -1.58 -21.71
C ASN A 179 10.56 -1.13 -21.55
N LEU A 180 10.32 -0.03 -20.83
CA LEU A 180 8.98 0.51 -20.67
C LEU A 180 8.57 1.24 -21.95
N LYS A 181 7.45 0.81 -22.55
CA LYS A 181 6.93 1.48 -23.75
C LYS A 181 6.53 2.93 -23.42
N PRO A 182 6.79 3.91 -24.31
CA PRO A 182 6.52 5.33 -24.05
C PRO A 182 5.02 5.64 -24.18
N PHE A 183 4.23 5.34 -23.14
CA PHE A 183 2.82 5.70 -23.00
C PHE A 183 2.59 6.72 -21.88
N TYR A 184 3.66 7.17 -21.25
CA TYR A 184 3.68 8.01 -20.05
C TYR A 184 4.14 9.44 -20.38
N ASP A 185 3.75 10.38 -19.52
CA ASP A 185 4.15 11.78 -19.57
C ASP A 185 5.06 12.19 -18.38
N GLY A 186 5.31 11.26 -17.48
CA GLY A 186 6.17 11.45 -16.32
C GLY A 186 6.04 10.33 -15.32
#